data_c36d1276375a1ae25123f3b36d0d0afa
#
_entry.id   c36d1276375a1ae25123f3b36d0d0afa
#
_cell.length_a   1.000
_cell.length_b   1.000
_cell.length_c   1.000
_cell.angle_alpha   90.00
_cell.angle_beta   90.00
_cell.angle_gamma   90.00
#
_symmetry.space_group_name_H-M   'P 1'
#
loop_
_entity.id
_entity.type
_entity.pdbx_description
1 polymer ?
#
loop_
_entity_poly.entity_id
_entity_poly.type
_entity_poly.pdbx_seq_one_letter_code
_entity_poly.pdbx_strand_id
1 'polypeptide(L)'
;MIVDKQSDSAISKRKFRTGEVMLDIKKIFSLMGILALAFLICGVLELSASPRKHIIVIDPAHGGQDAGVKLTGKVYEKDITLAVALTLRKELAKESNLEIILTRDSDKEVSLEDRRKNIAKIKPDFVLSLHTNAGFGKSASGFELYCPEFNKDFKKDKKTAKGDVRQEKNKYLNDSVRSARSIQENLNTLFPRKGRGLRRADLPITEDLFVPAVFVEMGFATNPEDKNKLLSPDTQTEIANALAKSIKSFYR
;
A
#
# COMPACT_ATOMS: atom_id res chain seq x y z
N MET A 1 98.41 -17.98 -48.16
CA MET A 1 98.73 -16.55 -48.27
C MET A 1 97.57 -15.76 -47.72
N ILE A 2 97.86 -15.12 -46.59
CA ILE A 2 97.30 -13.86 -46.09
C ILE A 2 95.89 -13.90 -45.59
N VAL A 3 95.72 -13.88 -44.22
CA VAL A 3 95.41 -12.75 -43.28
C VAL A 3 93.92 -12.47 -43.20
N ASP A 4 93.33 -12.78 -42.08
CA ASP A 4 93.12 -12.00 -40.81
C ASP A 4 92.00 -10.94 -40.87
N LYS A 5 91.07 -11.06 -40.01
CA LYS A 5 90.66 -10.08 -39.05
C LYS A 5 89.27 -10.36 -38.45
N GLN A 6 89.29 -10.68 -37.20
CA GLN A 6 88.41 -10.13 -36.10
C GLN A 6 87.24 -9.25 -36.50
N SER A 7 86.04 -9.57 -35.97
CA SER A 7 85.04 -8.55 -35.62
C SER A 7 84.39 -8.97 -34.31
N ASP A 8 84.66 -8.14 -33.31
CA ASP A 8 84.07 -8.18 -31.99
C ASP A 8 82.56 -8.08 -32.00
N SER A 9 81.92 -9.03 -31.32
CA SER A 9 80.48 -8.94 -31.03
C SER A 9 80.20 -8.05 -29.84
N ALA A 10 79.71 -6.87 -30.06
CA ALA A 10 79.18 -5.96 -29.04
C ALA A 10 77.93 -6.54 -28.41
N ILE A 11 78.05 -7.19 -27.28
CA ILE A 11 76.92 -7.54 -26.43
C ILE A 11 76.39 -6.25 -25.79
N SER A 12 75.33 -5.65 -26.36
CA SER A 12 74.61 -4.55 -25.80
C SER A 12 73.91 -5.00 -24.51
N LYS A 13 74.45 -4.59 -23.37
CA LYS A 13 73.81 -4.70 -22.04
C LYS A 13 72.60 -3.82 -22.01
N ARG A 14 71.41 -4.34 -22.27
CA ARG A 14 70.14 -3.65 -21.92
C ARG A 14 70.06 -3.53 -20.39
N LYS A 15 70.36 -2.38 -19.88
CA LYS A 15 70.01 -1.99 -18.50
C LYS A 15 68.47 -1.97 -18.37
N PHE A 16 67.92 -3.01 -17.78
CA PHE A 16 66.52 -2.96 -17.36
C PHE A 16 66.31 -1.81 -16.36
N ARG A 17 65.50 -0.84 -16.76
CA ARG A 17 65.08 0.30 -15.89
C ARG A 17 64.10 -0.23 -14.85
N THR A 18 64.59 -0.77 -13.76
CA THR A 18 63.77 -1.27 -12.62
C THR A 18 62.95 -0.17 -11.94
N GLY A 19 63.27 1.10 -12.17
CA GLY A 19 62.51 2.24 -11.57
C GLY A 19 61.19 2.51 -12.20
N GLU A 20 61.01 2.32 -13.54
CA GLU A 20 59.74 2.59 -14.23
C GLU A 20 58.69 1.53 -13.94
N VAL A 21 59.13 0.26 -13.84
CA VAL A 21 58.23 -0.86 -13.51
C VAL A 21 57.69 -0.75 -12.05
N MET A 22 58.52 -0.28 -11.11
CA MET A 22 58.05 -0.09 -9.73
C MET A 22 57.09 1.11 -9.57
N LEU A 23 57.21 2.15 -10.41
CA LEU A 23 56.27 3.27 -10.39
C LEU A 23 54.89 2.86 -10.91
N ASP A 24 54.85 2.00 -11.92
CA ASP A 24 53.61 1.48 -12.50
C ASP A 24 52.88 0.51 -11.55
N ILE A 25 53.62 -0.32 -10.86
CA ILE A 25 53.07 -1.23 -9.83
C ILE A 25 52.40 -0.45 -8.71
N LYS A 26 53.03 0.62 -8.20
CA LYS A 26 52.42 1.48 -7.16
C LYS A 26 51.14 2.18 -7.65
N LYS A 27 51.09 2.62 -8.90
CA LYS A 27 49.90 3.20 -9.49
C LYS A 27 48.76 2.16 -9.62
N ILE A 28 49.11 0.92 -10.02
CA ILE A 28 48.15 -0.19 -10.13
C ILE A 28 47.54 -0.51 -8.75
N PHE A 29 48.38 -0.63 -7.71
CA PHE A 29 47.89 -0.88 -6.36
C PHE A 29 47.04 0.29 -5.80
N SER A 30 47.41 1.55 -6.10
CA SER A 30 46.59 2.72 -5.74
C SER A 30 45.25 2.72 -6.46
N LEU A 31 45.21 2.39 -7.75
CA LEU A 31 43.99 2.30 -8.54
C LEU A 31 43.05 1.18 -8.05
N MET A 32 43.64 0.01 -7.74
CA MET A 32 42.87 -1.08 -7.13
C MET A 32 42.31 -0.75 -5.75
N GLY A 33 43.07 -0.01 -4.92
CA GLY A 33 42.59 0.50 -3.63
C GLY A 33 41.42 1.46 -3.76
N ILE A 34 41.48 2.37 -4.73
CA ILE A 34 40.36 3.31 -5.02
C ILE A 34 39.12 2.58 -5.53
N LEU A 35 39.30 1.59 -6.43
CA LEU A 35 38.22 0.76 -6.93
C LEU A 35 37.55 -0.10 -5.83
N ALA A 36 38.38 -0.69 -4.96
CA ALA A 36 37.87 -1.47 -3.81
C ALA A 36 37.09 -0.58 -2.81
N LEU A 37 37.58 0.64 -2.54
CA LEU A 37 36.90 1.59 -1.70
C LEU A 37 35.58 2.10 -2.33
N ALA A 38 35.57 2.36 -3.63
CA ALA A 38 34.37 2.72 -4.38
C ALA A 38 33.33 1.59 -4.38
N PHE A 39 33.74 0.33 -4.51
CA PHE A 39 32.87 -0.85 -4.43
C PHE A 39 32.30 -1.03 -3.01
N LEU A 40 33.09 -0.77 -1.98
CA LEU A 40 32.64 -0.82 -0.59
C LEU A 40 31.63 0.28 -0.28
N ILE A 41 31.84 1.51 -0.76
CA ILE A 41 30.90 2.64 -0.60
C ILE A 41 29.60 2.39 -1.37
N CYS A 42 29.67 1.86 -2.60
CA CYS A 42 28.49 1.53 -3.40
C CYS A 42 27.66 0.41 -2.75
N GLY A 43 28.30 -0.63 -2.21
CA GLY A 43 27.62 -1.72 -1.49
C GLY A 43 26.95 -1.26 -0.19
N VAL A 44 27.52 -0.28 0.52
CA VAL A 44 26.94 0.29 1.75
C VAL A 44 25.75 1.19 1.44
N LEU A 45 25.76 1.90 0.29
CA LEU A 45 24.64 2.75 -0.13
C LEU A 45 23.40 1.94 -0.54
N GLU A 46 23.56 0.78 -1.15
CA GLU A 46 22.42 -0.10 -1.48
C GLU A 46 21.78 -0.74 -0.24
N LEU A 47 22.54 -0.94 0.84
CA LEU A 47 22.03 -1.54 2.08
C LEU A 47 21.15 -0.58 2.91
N SER A 48 21.13 0.70 2.57
CA SER A 48 20.43 1.75 3.33
C SER A 48 19.06 2.15 2.76
N ALA A 49 18.63 1.59 1.63
CA ALA A 49 17.30 1.83 1.09
C ALA A 49 16.28 1.00 1.89
N SER A 50 15.67 1.62 2.91
CA SER A 50 14.52 1.01 3.57
C SER A 50 13.43 0.73 2.51
N PRO A 51 12.89 -0.49 2.44
CA PRO A 51 11.84 -0.80 1.47
C PRO A 51 10.68 0.18 1.64
N ARG A 52 10.15 0.68 0.52
CA ARG A 52 8.99 1.58 0.51
C ARG A 52 7.85 0.91 1.26
N LYS A 53 7.27 1.62 2.24
CA LYS A 53 6.06 1.17 2.91
C LYS A 53 4.85 1.28 1.99
N HIS A 54 3.93 0.33 2.12
CA HIS A 54 2.62 0.43 1.49
C HIS A 54 1.73 1.37 2.30
N ILE A 55 1.17 2.37 1.64
CA ILE A 55 0.31 3.37 2.26
C ILE A 55 -1.14 2.90 2.17
N ILE A 56 -1.75 2.67 3.32
CA ILE A 56 -3.15 2.25 3.46
C ILE A 56 -3.95 3.41 4.05
N VAL A 57 -4.93 3.90 3.30
CA VAL A 57 -5.88 4.87 3.84
C VAL A 57 -7.10 4.13 4.35
N ILE A 58 -7.46 4.36 5.60
CA ILE A 58 -8.71 3.91 6.22
C ILE A 58 -9.63 5.12 6.37
N ASP A 59 -10.83 5.00 5.87
CA ASP A 59 -11.83 6.04 5.91
C ASP A 59 -12.98 5.63 6.83
N PRO A 60 -13.00 6.07 8.11
CA PRO A 60 -14.19 5.93 8.94
C PRO A 60 -15.25 6.93 8.46
N ALA A 61 -16.33 6.44 7.89
CA ALA A 61 -17.38 7.24 7.32
C ALA A 61 -18.01 8.19 8.34
N HIS A 62 -18.60 9.27 7.84
CA HIS A 62 -19.29 10.30 8.64
C HIS A 62 -18.36 11.04 9.62
N GLY A 63 -18.90 11.72 10.61
CA GLY A 63 -18.17 12.47 11.66
C GLY A 63 -18.70 13.86 11.90
N GLY A 64 -18.54 14.39 13.11
CA GLY A 64 -19.02 15.70 13.52
C GLY A 64 -20.55 15.79 13.40
N GLN A 65 -21.05 16.73 12.61
CA GLN A 65 -22.50 16.92 12.39
C GLN A 65 -23.11 15.82 11.50
N ASP A 66 -22.34 15.23 10.61
CA ASP A 66 -22.76 14.05 9.85
C ASP A 66 -22.68 12.81 10.73
N ALA A 67 -23.78 12.42 11.30
CA ALA A 67 -23.85 11.30 12.25
C ALA A 67 -23.96 9.93 11.54
N GLY A 68 -24.35 9.87 10.27
CA GLY A 68 -24.72 8.63 9.61
C GLY A 68 -25.96 7.98 10.21
N VAL A 69 -26.08 6.66 10.08
CA VAL A 69 -27.23 5.89 10.57
C VAL A 69 -27.25 5.84 12.10
N LYS A 70 -28.44 6.01 12.68
CA LYS A 70 -28.64 5.85 14.12
C LYS A 70 -28.76 4.38 14.51
N LEU A 71 -27.90 3.90 15.39
CA LEU A 71 -27.97 2.55 15.93
C LEU A 71 -28.87 2.48 17.15
N THR A 72 -28.60 3.31 18.17
CA THR A 72 -29.41 3.37 19.40
C THR A 72 -29.14 4.67 20.15
N GLY A 73 -30.08 5.14 20.97
CA GLY A 73 -29.87 6.25 21.91
C GLY A 73 -29.05 7.40 21.32
N LYS A 74 -27.79 7.47 21.74
CA LYS A 74 -26.79 8.46 21.30
C LYS A 74 -25.67 7.86 20.45
N VAL A 75 -25.76 6.59 20.03
CA VAL A 75 -24.74 5.91 19.22
C VAL A 75 -25.16 5.90 17.75
N TYR A 76 -24.29 6.38 16.91
CA TYR A 76 -24.47 6.54 15.48
C TYR A 76 -23.38 5.77 14.69
N GLU A 77 -23.55 5.67 13.40
CA GLU A 77 -22.59 5.04 12.49
C GLU A 77 -21.19 5.64 12.65
N LYS A 78 -21.08 6.96 12.75
CA LYS A 78 -19.79 7.66 12.93
C LYS A 78 -18.98 7.14 14.12
N ASP A 79 -19.64 6.71 15.21
CA ASP A 79 -18.99 6.22 16.42
C ASP A 79 -18.42 4.83 16.18
N ILE A 80 -19.19 3.96 15.52
CA ILE A 80 -18.79 2.57 15.21
C ILE A 80 -17.64 2.57 14.20
N THR A 81 -17.76 3.33 13.12
CA THR A 81 -16.74 3.38 12.07
C THR A 81 -15.42 3.92 12.61
N LEU A 82 -15.45 4.93 13.48
CA LEU A 82 -14.26 5.46 14.15
C LEU A 82 -13.63 4.44 15.09
N ALA A 83 -14.42 3.77 15.92
CA ALA A 83 -13.92 2.79 16.90
C ALA A 83 -13.21 1.63 16.17
N VAL A 84 -13.82 1.08 15.12
CA VAL A 84 -13.21 0.02 14.30
C VAL A 84 -11.95 0.53 13.59
N ALA A 85 -11.98 1.73 13.02
CA ALA A 85 -10.81 2.29 12.31
C ALA A 85 -9.61 2.53 13.23
N LEU A 86 -9.84 3.03 14.45
CA LEU A 86 -8.77 3.24 15.43
C LEU A 86 -8.14 1.91 15.88
N THR A 87 -8.97 0.90 16.13
CA THR A 87 -8.49 -0.45 16.47
C THR A 87 -7.72 -1.08 15.31
N LEU A 88 -8.23 -0.97 14.09
CA LEU A 88 -7.59 -1.45 12.87
C LEU A 88 -6.23 -0.78 12.64
N ARG A 89 -6.16 0.55 12.80
CA ARG A 89 -4.89 1.29 12.72
C ARG A 89 -3.87 0.77 13.73
N LYS A 90 -4.28 0.54 14.98
CA LYS A 90 -3.41 0.01 16.03
C LYS A 90 -2.86 -1.38 15.69
N GLU A 91 -3.69 -2.25 15.11
CA GLU A 91 -3.27 -3.59 14.72
C GLU A 91 -2.32 -3.59 13.51
N LEU A 92 -2.58 -2.74 12.52
CA LEU A 92 -1.75 -2.63 11.32
C LEU A 92 -0.43 -1.87 11.56
N ALA A 93 -0.38 -0.95 12.54
CA ALA A 93 0.84 -0.22 12.89
C ALA A 93 1.96 -1.13 13.44
N LYS A 94 1.67 -2.40 13.75
CA LYS A 94 2.66 -3.41 14.13
C LYS A 94 3.50 -3.90 12.94
N GLU A 95 3.06 -3.66 11.70
CA GLU A 95 3.73 -4.09 10.48
C GLU A 95 4.68 -2.99 9.98
N SER A 96 5.97 -3.30 9.90
CA SER A 96 6.99 -2.34 9.51
C SER A 96 6.91 -1.89 8.04
N ASN A 97 6.29 -2.70 7.19
CA ASN A 97 6.09 -2.45 5.76
C ASN A 97 4.79 -1.69 5.43
N LEU A 98 4.00 -1.30 6.44
CA LEU A 98 2.76 -0.55 6.26
C LEU A 98 2.86 0.85 6.87
N GLU A 99 2.22 1.81 6.21
CA GLU A 99 1.92 3.15 6.72
C GLU A 99 0.40 3.34 6.69
N ILE A 100 -0.20 3.64 7.86
CA ILE A 100 -1.65 3.69 8.02
C ILE A 100 -2.09 5.13 8.27
N ILE A 101 -2.91 5.63 7.37
CA ILE A 101 -3.45 7.01 7.44
C ILE A 101 -4.97 6.92 7.56
N LEU A 102 -5.55 7.63 8.54
CA LEU A 102 -6.99 7.77 8.67
C LEU A 102 -7.46 9.08 8.03
N THR A 103 -8.62 9.10 7.39
CA THR A 103 -9.24 10.34 6.90
C THR A 103 -9.71 11.22 8.05
N ARG A 104 -10.08 10.62 9.18
CA ARG A 104 -10.30 11.25 10.50
C ARG A 104 -9.93 10.28 11.62
N ASP A 105 -9.47 10.81 12.73
CA ASP A 105 -9.01 10.06 13.92
C ASP A 105 -9.77 10.46 15.20
N SER A 106 -10.77 11.30 15.04
CA SER A 106 -11.64 11.81 16.09
C SER A 106 -13.04 12.06 15.53
N ASP A 107 -14.01 12.42 16.40
CA ASP A 107 -15.36 12.83 15.97
C ASP A 107 -15.31 14.25 15.41
N LYS A 108 -14.77 14.40 14.21
CA LYS A 108 -14.72 15.64 13.44
C LYS A 108 -15.38 15.46 12.09
N GLU A 109 -16.01 16.50 11.60
CA GLU A 109 -16.54 16.55 10.25
C GLU A 109 -15.38 16.69 9.26
N VAL A 110 -15.37 15.83 8.25
CA VAL A 110 -14.49 15.94 7.09
C VAL A 110 -15.36 15.70 5.87
N SER A 111 -15.50 16.71 5.03
CA SER A 111 -16.34 16.62 3.84
C SER A 111 -15.85 15.52 2.90
N LEU A 112 -16.75 14.94 2.10
CA LEU A 112 -16.38 13.94 1.08
C LEU A 112 -15.33 14.50 0.12
N GLU A 113 -15.46 15.78 -0.26
CA GLU A 113 -14.50 16.44 -1.14
C GLU A 113 -13.10 16.52 -0.50
N ASP A 114 -13.01 16.89 0.77
CA ASP A 114 -11.72 16.94 1.48
C ASP A 114 -11.11 15.57 1.67
N ARG A 115 -11.92 14.53 1.95
CA ARG A 115 -11.45 13.13 1.98
C ARG A 115 -10.82 12.75 0.64
N ARG A 116 -11.51 13.02 -0.47
CA ARG A 116 -11.03 12.74 -1.84
C ARG A 116 -9.75 13.51 -2.18
N LYS A 117 -9.71 14.82 -1.88
CA LYS A 117 -8.50 15.65 -2.08
C LYS A 117 -7.30 15.11 -1.30
N ASN A 118 -7.52 14.69 -0.05
CA ASN A 118 -6.46 14.12 0.78
C ASN A 118 -5.98 12.78 0.22
N ILE A 119 -6.89 11.89 -0.17
CA ILE A 119 -6.54 10.60 -0.79
C ILE A 119 -5.76 10.83 -2.10
N ALA A 120 -6.22 11.75 -2.94
CA ALA A 120 -5.52 12.09 -4.19
C ALA A 120 -4.10 12.60 -3.96
N LYS A 121 -3.90 13.40 -2.89
CA LYS A 121 -2.58 13.93 -2.50
C LYS A 121 -1.66 12.85 -1.92
N ILE A 122 -2.20 11.95 -1.10
CA ILE A 122 -1.48 10.85 -0.45
C ILE A 122 -1.04 9.81 -1.49
N LYS A 123 -1.86 9.52 -2.49
CA LYS A 123 -1.66 8.47 -3.50
C LYS A 123 -1.42 7.10 -2.84
N PRO A 124 -2.38 6.60 -2.04
CA PRO A 124 -2.20 5.36 -1.30
C PRO A 124 -2.17 4.14 -2.22
N ASP A 125 -1.64 3.04 -1.70
CA ASP A 125 -1.68 1.73 -2.36
C ASP A 125 -3.05 1.05 -2.19
N PHE A 126 -3.83 1.45 -1.16
CA PHE A 126 -5.19 0.93 -0.91
C PHE A 126 -6.04 1.90 -0.08
N VAL A 127 -7.34 1.94 -0.38
CA VAL A 127 -8.35 2.67 0.41
C VAL A 127 -9.38 1.69 0.95
N LEU A 128 -9.61 1.74 2.26
CA LEU A 128 -10.67 0.99 2.94
C LEU A 128 -11.66 1.96 3.58
N SER A 129 -12.88 2.01 3.06
CA SER A 129 -13.94 2.82 3.66
C SER A 129 -14.86 1.93 4.51
N LEU A 130 -15.15 2.38 5.74
CA LEU A 130 -15.92 1.64 6.74
C LEU A 130 -17.27 2.31 6.95
N HIS A 131 -18.35 1.52 6.87
CA HIS A 131 -19.73 1.96 7.00
C HIS A 131 -20.57 0.98 7.82
N THR A 132 -21.77 1.41 8.20
CA THR A 132 -22.83 0.54 8.68
C THR A 132 -24.09 0.76 7.86
N ASN A 133 -24.68 -0.32 7.39
CA ASN A 133 -25.82 -0.29 6.47
C ASN A 133 -27.16 -0.05 7.20
N ALA A 134 -28.13 0.43 6.45
CA ALA A 134 -29.53 0.48 6.85
C ALA A 134 -30.41 -0.15 5.75
N GLY A 135 -30.95 -1.31 6.03
CA GLY A 135 -31.88 -1.98 5.10
C GLY A 135 -33.31 -1.53 5.25
N PHE A 136 -34.13 -1.84 4.26
CA PHE A 136 -35.58 -1.72 4.36
C PHE A 136 -36.12 -2.80 5.31
N GLY A 137 -36.63 -2.41 6.47
CA GLY A 137 -37.10 -3.33 7.49
C GLY A 137 -35.97 -3.96 8.32
N LYS A 138 -36.27 -5.09 8.98
CA LYS A 138 -35.36 -5.74 9.95
C LYS A 138 -34.73 -7.03 9.44
N SER A 139 -35.06 -7.47 8.24
CA SER A 139 -34.65 -8.79 7.71
C SER A 139 -33.26 -8.80 7.06
N ALA A 140 -32.82 -7.67 6.51
CA ALA A 140 -31.49 -7.55 5.95
C ALA A 140 -30.43 -7.68 7.06
N SER A 141 -29.46 -8.55 6.90
CA SER A 141 -28.39 -8.80 7.91
C SER A 141 -27.08 -9.21 7.25
N GLY A 142 -26.01 -9.13 8.00
CA GLY A 142 -24.67 -9.50 7.59
C GLY A 142 -23.89 -8.32 7.02
N PHE A 143 -22.77 -8.58 6.40
CA PHE A 143 -21.90 -7.55 5.81
C PHE A 143 -22.02 -7.53 4.28
N GLU A 144 -21.74 -6.38 3.69
CA GLU A 144 -21.64 -6.20 2.23
C GLU A 144 -20.30 -5.56 1.86
N LEU A 145 -19.79 -5.93 0.70
CA LEU A 145 -18.53 -5.40 0.17
C LEU A 145 -18.76 -4.80 -1.21
N TYR A 146 -18.16 -3.65 -1.44
CA TYR A 146 -18.21 -2.97 -2.72
C TYR A 146 -16.81 -2.63 -3.21
N CYS A 147 -16.57 -2.90 -4.51
CA CYS A 147 -15.38 -2.43 -5.23
C CYS A 147 -15.76 -1.31 -6.20
N PRO A 148 -14.82 -0.43 -6.55
CA PRO A 148 -15.07 0.63 -7.52
C PRO A 148 -15.53 0.07 -8.86
N GLU A 149 -16.54 0.71 -9.46
CA GLU A 149 -16.93 0.51 -10.83
C GLU A 149 -16.36 1.65 -11.68
N PHE A 150 -15.22 1.44 -12.28
CA PHE A 150 -14.56 2.45 -13.10
C PHE A 150 -15.25 2.64 -14.46
N ASN A 151 -16.52 3.08 -14.45
CA ASN A 151 -17.34 3.23 -15.66
C ASN A 151 -17.13 4.54 -16.42
N LYS A 152 -16.61 5.58 -15.75
CA LYS A 152 -16.39 6.88 -16.40
C LYS A 152 -15.12 6.86 -17.23
N ASP A 153 -15.22 7.35 -18.46
CA ASP A 153 -14.05 7.70 -19.25
C ASP A 153 -13.33 8.87 -18.57
N PHE A 154 -12.25 8.55 -17.87
CA PHE A 154 -11.43 9.57 -17.23
C PHE A 154 -10.95 10.58 -18.26
N LYS A 155 -11.19 11.86 -18.02
CA LYS A 155 -10.63 12.96 -18.83
C LYS A 155 -9.12 12.90 -18.69
N LYS A 156 -8.47 12.44 -19.73
CA LYS A 156 -7.02 12.32 -19.81
C LYS A 156 -6.32 13.66 -19.89
N ASP A 157 -5.24 13.76 -19.14
CA ASP A 157 -4.12 14.58 -19.59
C ASP A 157 -3.57 13.99 -20.88
N LYS A 158 -3.44 14.82 -21.92
CA LYS A 158 -3.17 14.44 -23.34
C LYS A 158 -1.87 13.67 -23.59
N LYS A 159 -1.12 13.27 -22.54
CA LYS A 159 0.23 12.68 -22.67
C LYS A 159 0.34 11.17 -22.40
N THR A 160 -0.70 10.51 -21.91
CA THR A 160 -0.63 9.06 -21.61
C THR A 160 -1.23 8.23 -22.74
N ALA A 161 -0.53 7.20 -23.21
CA ALA A 161 -1.03 6.30 -24.27
C ALA A 161 -2.30 5.54 -23.82
N LYS A 162 -3.28 5.38 -24.71
CA LYS A 162 -4.58 4.72 -24.38
C LYS A 162 -4.45 3.31 -23.79
N GLY A 163 -3.37 2.59 -24.11
CA GLY A 163 -3.10 1.24 -23.63
C GLY A 163 -2.75 1.21 -22.14
N ASP A 164 -1.90 2.13 -21.67
CA ASP A 164 -1.38 2.14 -20.29
C ASP A 164 -2.49 2.40 -19.27
N VAL A 165 -3.43 3.31 -19.56
CA VAL A 165 -4.55 3.64 -18.67
C VAL A 165 -5.50 2.47 -18.50
N ARG A 166 -5.75 1.68 -19.55
CA ARG A 166 -6.63 0.50 -19.47
C ARG A 166 -5.99 -0.60 -18.63
N GLN A 167 -4.68 -0.79 -18.75
CA GLN A 167 -3.94 -1.77 -17.94
C GLN A 167 -3.92 -1.37 -16.47
N GLU A 168 -3.64 -0.10 -16.17
CA GLU A 168 -3.69 0.43 -14.81
C GLU A 168 -5.08 0.28 -14.18
N LYS A 169 -6.13 0.68 -14.88
CA LYS A 169 -7.52 0.51 -14.46
C LYS A 169 -7.84 -0.94 -14.10
N ASN A 170 -7.46 -1.87 -14.97
CA ASN A 170 -7.67 -3.30 -14.73
C ASN A 170 -6.88 -3.81 -13.52
N LYS A 171 -5.65 -3.32 -13.33
CA LYS A 171 -4.85 -3.65 -12.16
C LYS A 171 -5.54 -3.20 -10.87
N TYR A 172 -5.97 -1.95 -10.76
CA TYR A 172 -6.64 -1.42 -9.57
C TYR A 172 -7.95 -2.16 -9.27
N LEU A 173 -8.72 -2.49 -10.30
CA LEU A 173 -9.93 -3.29 -10.14
C LEU A 173 -9.61 -4.70 -9.63
N ASN A 174 -8.62 -5.37 -10.21
CA ASN A 174 -8.20 -6.70 -9.77
C ASN A 174 -7.69 -6.70 -8.34
N ASP A 175 -6.89 -5.70 -7.94
CA ASP A 175 -6.40 -5.56 -6.58
C ASP A 175 -7.53 -5.27 -5.60
N SER A 176 -8.53 -4.45 -5.97
CA SER A 176 -9.75 -4.23 -5.18
C SER A 176 -10.51 -5.54 -4.96
N VAL A 177 -10.75 -6.31 -6.03
CA VAL A 177 -11.48 -7.58 -5.96
C VAL A 177 -10.72 -8.62 -5.11
N ARG A 178 -9.40 -8.71 -5.26
CA ARG A 178 -8.57 -9.63 -4.45
C ARG A 178 -8.61 -9.25 -2.97
N SER A 179 -8.47 -7.97 -2.65
CA SER A 179 -8.57 -7.46 -1.28
C SER A 179 -9.96 -7.72 -0.70
N ALA A 180 -11.02 -7.45 -1.45
CA ALA A 180 -12.39 -7.70 -1.03
C ALA A 180 -12.67 -9.19 -0.76
N ARG A 181 -12.12 -10.10 -1.57
CA ARG A 181 -12.25 -11.55 -1.33
C ARG A 181 -11.58 -11.97 -0.03
N SER A 182 -10.37 -11.48 0.24
CA SER A 182 -9.67 -11.74 1.51
C SER A 182 -10.46 -11.18 2.70
N ILE A 183 -11.04 -9.98 2.58
CA ILE A 183 -11.93 -9.40 3.59
C ILE A 183 -13.17 -10.27 3.79
N GLN A 184 -13.80 -10.71 2.71
CA GLN A 184 -14.98 -11.59 2.77
C GLN A 184 -14.70 -12.89 3.51
N GLU A 185 -13.59 -13.55 3.21
CA GLU A 185 -13.17 -14.80 3.86
C GLU A 185 -13.02 -14.61 5.38
N ASN A 186 -12.35 -13.55 5.80
CA ASN A 186 -12.12 -13.30 7.23
C ASN A 186 -13.39 -12.81 7.96
N LEU A 187 -14.24 -11.98 7.33
CA LEU A 187 -15.50 -11.55 7.92
C LEU A 187 -16.54 -12.70 7.99
N ASN A 188 -16.50 -13.67 7.08
CA ASN A 188 -17.37 -14.85 7.13
C ASN A 188 -17.17 -15.68 8.41
N THR A 189 -16.03 -15.56 9.09
CA THR A 189 -15.82 -16.22 10.39
C THR A 189 -16.67 -15.59 11.50
N LEU A 190 -16.93 -14.28 11.40
CA LEU A 190 -17.71 -13.50 12.38
C LEU A 190 -19.21 -13.46 12.05
N PHE A 191 -19.53 -13.55 10.76
CA PHE A 191 -20.88 -13.51 10.21
C PHE A 191 -21.16 -14.75 9.36
N PRO A 192 -21.23 -15.96 9.96
CA PRO A 192 -21.36 -17.21 9.21
C PRO A 192 -22.61 -17.21 8.33
N ARG A 193 -22.44 -17.44 7.01
CA ARG A 193 -23.51 -17.47 6.01
C ARG A 193 -24.29 -16.16 5.84
N LYS A 194 -23.77 -15.03 6.35
CA LYS A 194 -24.38 -13.70 6.27
C LYS A 194 -23.61 -12.72 5.39
N GLY A 195 -22.56 -13.16 4.73
CA GLY A 195 -21.90 -12.37 3.70
C GLY A 195 -22.81 -12.22 2.48
N ARG A 196 -23.16 -10.99 2.11
CA ARG A 196 -24.06 -10.66 0.99
C ARG A 196 -23.32 -10.52 -0.34
N GLY A 197 -22.07 -10.96 -0.37
CA GLY A 197 -21.23 -10.99 -1.56
C GLY A 197 -20.49 -9.70 -1.84
N LEU A 198 -19.72 -9.76 -2.92
CA LEU A 198 -18.96 -8.64 -3.46
C LEU A 198 -19.73 -8.03 -4.64
N ARG A 199 -19.91 -6.72 -4.62
CA ARG A 199 -20.58 -5.95 -5.66
C ARG A 199 -19.66 -4.89 -6.23
N ARG A 200 -20.01 -4.37 -7.39
CA ARG A 200 -19.41 -3.16 -7.97
C ARG A 200 -20.36 -2.00 -7.78
N ALA A 201 -19.81 -0.86 -7.43
CA ALA A 201 -20.58 0.38 -7.30
C ALA A 201 -19.69 1.59 -7.57
N ASP A 202 -20.30 2.71 -7.92
CA ASP A 202 -19.65 4.00 -7.84
C ASP A 202 -19.43 4.31 -6.36
N LEU A 203 -18.16 4.39 -5.98
CA LEU A 203 -17.76 4.72 -4.60
C LEU A 203 -17.41 6.20 -4.53
N PRO A 204 -18.24 7.03 -3.88
CA PRO A 204 -18.02 8.48 -3.87
C PRO A 204 -16.64 8.90 -3.35
N ILE A 205 -16.10 8.15 -2.38
CA ILE A 205 -14.79 8.42 -1.77
C ILE A 205 -13.61 8.27 -2.75
N THR A 206 -13.77 7.44 -3.78
CA THR A 206 -12.74 7.18 -4.79
C THR A 206 -13.14 7.67 -6.19
N GLU A 207 -14.20 8.47 -6.29
CA GLU A 207 -14.60 9.05 -7.57
C GLU A 207 -13.44 9.84 -8.18
N ASP A 208 -13.18 9.61 -9.47
CA ASP A 208 -12.06 10.17 -10.23
C ASP A 208 -10.64 9.80 -9.71
N LEU A 209 -10.52 8.84 -8.80
CA LEU A 209 -9.25 8.33 -8.31
C LEU A 209 -8.96 6.93 -8.86
N PHE A 210 -7.71 6.73 -9.33
CA PHE A 210 -7.21 5.41 -9.69
C PHE A 210 -6.47 4.81 -8.50
N VAL A 211 -7.22 4.14 -7.65
CA VAL A 211 -6.67 3.49 -6.46
C VAL A 211 -7.45 2.21 -6.17
N PRO A 212 -6.78 1.11 -5.77
CA PRO A 212 -7.47 -0.05 -5.25
C PRO A 212 -8.30 0.34 -4.02
N ALA A 213 -9.58 -0.03 -3.98
CA ALA A 213 -10.43 0.32 -2.87
C ALA A 213 -11.48 -0.75 -2.58
N VAL A 214 -11.85 -0.84 -1.31
CA VAL A 214 -12.99 -1.63 -0.83
C VAL A 214 -13.80 -0.78 0.14
N PHE A 215 -15.10 -0.79 -0.05
CA PHE A 215 -16.07 -0.20 0.85
C PHE A 215 -16.76 -1.36 1.61
N VAL A 216 -16.80 -1.26 2.92
CA VAL A 216 -17.29 -2.32 3.80
C VAL A 216 -18.49 -1.81 4.59
N GLU A 217 -19.63 -2.41 4.35
CA GLU A 217 -20.80 -2.33 5.22
C GLU A 217 -20.67 -3.42 6.27
N MET A 218 -20.34 -3.05 7.49
CA MET A 218 -19.97 -4.00 8.55
C MET A 218 -21.16 -4.72 9.18
N GLY A 219 -22.37 -4.32 8.85
CA GLY A 219 -23.63 -4.90 9.34
C GLY A 219 -24.79 -3.94 9.16
N PHE A 220 -26.00 -4.40 9.42
CA PHE A 220 -27.22 -3.58 9.26
C PHE A 220 -27.70 -3.03 10.60
N ALA A 221 -27.62 -1.71 10.77
CA ALA A 221 -28.13 -1.01 11.97
C ALA A 221 -29.65 -1.22 12.20
N THR A 222 -30.40 -1.55 11.14
CA THR A 222 -31.84 -1.86 11.18
C THR A 222 -32.12 -3.31 11.62
N ASN A 223 -31.14 -4.23 11.55
CA ASN A 223 -31.29 -5.59 12.00
C ASN A 223 -30.92 -5.70 13.49
N PRO A 224 -31.77 -6.29 14.36
CA PRO A 224 -31.50 -6.34 15.80
C PRO A 224 -30.23 -7.12 16.17
N GLU A 225 -29.91 -8.21 15.46
CA GLU A 225 -28.72 -9.02 15.73
C GLU A 225 -27.45 -8.27 15.32
N ASP A 226 -27.41 -7.75 14.09
CA ASP A 226 -26.26 -7.00 13.57
C ASP A 226 -26.02 -5.73 14.42
N LYS A 227 -27.09 -5.03 14.78
CA LYS A 227 -27.01 -3.86 15.65
C LYS A 227 -26.38 -4.18 17.01
N ASN A 228 -26.77 -5.28 17.65
CA ASN A 228 -26.16 -5.71 18.90
C ASN A 228 -24.68 -6.04 18.73
N LYS A 229 -24.29 -6.70 17.63
CA LYS A 229 -22.89 -6.95 17.28
C LYS A 229 -22.11 -5.66 17.07
N LEU A 230 -22.65 -4.73 16.29
CA LEU A 230 -22.00 -3.43 16.01
C LEU A 230 -21.81 -2.58 17.27
N LEU A 231 -22.72 -2.69 18.24
CA LEU A 231 -22.63 -2.00 19.53
C LEU A 231 -21.66 -2.66 20.51
N SER A 232 -21.24 -3.90 20.28
CA SER A 232 -20.31 -4.64 21.16
C SER A 232 -18.86 -4.22 20.86
N PRO A 233 -18.10 -3.70 21.84
CA PRO A 233 -16.67 -3.39 21.67
C PRO A 233 -15.84 -4.61 21.27
N ASP A 234 -16.19 -5.81 21.76
CA ASP A 234 -15.52 -7.04 21.43
C ASP A 234 -15.70 -7.38 19.95
N THR A 235 -16.94 -7.30 19.43
CA THR A 235 -17.21 -7.53 18.00
C THR A 235 -16.57 -6.46 17.13
N GLN A 236 -16.53 -5.19 17.54
CA GLN A 236 -15.79 -4.14 16.81
C GLN A 236 -14.30 -4.48 16.70
N THR A 237 -13.73 -5.01 17.79
CA THR A 237 -12.33 -5.48 17.81
C THR A 237 -12.13 -6.70 16.91
N GLU A 238 -13.05 -7.66 16.92
CA GLU A 238 -13.00 -8.83 16.03
C GLU A 238 -13.09 -8.42 14.56
N ILE A 239 -13.99 -7.49 14.21
CA ILE A 239 -14.08 -6.92 12.85
C ILE A 239 -12.75 -6.26 12.45
N ALA A 240 -12.18 -5.42 13.31
CA ALA A 240 -10.91 -4.76 13.04
C ALA A 240 -9.78 -5.78 12.83
N ASN A 241 -9.73 -6.85 13.63
CA ASN A 241 -8.74 -7.92 13.50
C ASN A 241 -8.90 -8.71 12.19
N ALA A 242 -10.14 -9.01 11.78
CA ALA A 242 -10.43 -9.68 10.52
C ALA A 242 -9.99 -8.83 9.31
N LEU A 243 -10.27 -7.53 9.34
CA LEU A 243 -9.80 -6.57 8.33
C LEU A 243 -8.27 -6.46 8.33
N ALA A 244 -7.64 -6.37 9.51
CA ALA A 244 -6.18 -6.33 9.64
C ALA A 244 -5.53 -7.58 9.03
N LYS A 245 -6.06 -8.76 9.34
CA LYS A 245 -5.56 -10.04 8.79
C LYS A 245 -5.63 -10.04 7.26
N SER A 246 -6.71 -9.51 6.69
CA SER A 246 -6.90 -9.42 5.24
C SER A 246 -5.87 -8.50 4.59
N ILE A 247 -5.65 -7.30 5.16
CA ILE A 247 -4.67 -6.33 4.65
C ILE A 247 -3.25 -6.89 4.77
N LYS A 248 -2.88 -7.45 5.92
CA LYS A 248 -1.58 -8.06 6.15
C LYS A 248 -1.28 -9.18 5.14
N SER A 249 -2.26 -10.03 4.82
CA SER A 249 -2.08 -11.13 3.87
C SER A 249 -1.88 -10.64 2.44
N PHE A 250 -2.40 -9.46 2.09
CA PHE A 250 -2.30 -8.89 0.75
C PHE A 250 -0.97 -8.16 0.52
N TYR A 251 -0.38 -7.57 1.57
CA TYR A 251 0.83 -6.74 1.51
C TYR A 251 2.08 -7.41 2.13
N ARG A 252 2.07 -8.73 2.26
CA ARG A 252 3.23 -9.54 2.67
C ARG A 252 4.26 -9.67 1.57
#